data_435bf916d2310e513d2b9a9e7a6ed95a
#
_entry.id   435bf916d2310e513d2b9a9e7a6ed95a
#
_cell.length_a   1.000
_cell.length_b   1.000
_cell.length_c   1.000
_cell.angle_alpha   90.00
_cell.angle_beta   90.00
_cell.angle_gamma   90.00
#
_symmetry.space_group_name_H-M   'P 1'
#
loop_
_entity.id
_entity.type
_entity.pdbx_description
1 polymer ?
#
loop_
_entity_poly.entity_id
_entity_poly.type
_entity_poly.pdbx_seq_one_letter_code
_entity_poly.pdbx_strand_id
1 'polypeptide(L)'
;MKTKGVRMYGKNDLRVEEFELPEIKDDEILVENISDSVCMSTYKAAILGKEHKRVPKDVDINPIIIGHEFSGNIVKVGSKWKEQFKEGEKFAIQPALNYKGTMWSPGYSYMYCGGDATYNIIPNEVMELGCLLNYKGEAYYEASLAEPMSCIIGAFHACYH
;
A
#
# COMPACT_ATOMS: atom_id res chain seq x y z
N MET A 1 3.98 -17.68 1.79
CA MET A 1 4.79 -16.98 2.83
C MET A 1 3.85 -16.45 3.90
N LYS A 2 4.15 -16.61 5.21
CA LYS A 2 3.32 -16.05 6.29
C LYS A 2 3.59 -14.56 6.49
N THR A 3 2.54 -13.81 6.70
CA THR A 3 2.58 -12.41 7.11
C THR A 3 1.64 -12.21 8.30
N LYS A 4 1.95 -11.22 9.14
CA LYS A 4 1.08 -10.74 10.21
C LYS A 4 0.66 -9.32 9.88
N GLY A 5 -0.63 -9.04 9.93
CA GLY A 5 -1.12 -7.71 9.56
C GLY A 5 -2.51 -7.41 10.09
N VAL A 6 -2.93 -6.18 9.87
CA VAL A 6 -4.29 -5.72 10.15
C VAL A 6 -5.13 -5.86 8.89
N ARG A 7 -6.15 -6.71 8.96
CA ARG A 7 -7.11 -6.90 7.87
C ARG A 7 -8.45 -6.30 8.21
N MET A 8 -9.04 -5.62 7.24
CA MET A 8 -10.39 -5.09 7.35
C MET A 8 -11.38 -6.02 6.68
N TYR A 9 -12.40 -6.42 7.44
CA TYR A 9 -13.50 -7.28 7.03
C TYR A 9 -14.80 -6.50 6.77
N GLY A 10 -14.85 -5.24 7.20
CA GLY A 10 -16.00 -4.38 7.03
C GLY A 10 -15.99 -3.20 7.98
N LYS A 11 -17.17 -2.62 8.17
CA LYS A 11 -17.35 -1.45 9.05
C LYS A 11 -17.00 -1.79 10.50
N ASN A 12 -16.02 -1.09 11.06
CA ASN A 12 -15.50 -1.28 12.42
C ASN A 12 -15.02 -2.72 12.70
N ASP A 13 -14.69 -3.49 11.67
CA ASP A 13 -14.18 -4.85 11.82
C ASP A 13 -12.74 -4.93 11.29
N LEU A 14 -11.80 -4.60 12.17
CA LEU A 14 -10.35 -4.71 11.95
C LEU A 14 -9.81 -5.84 12.82
N ARG A 15 -9.03 -6.73 12.22
CA ARG A 15 -8.46 -7.90 12.91
C ARG A 15 -6.97 -7.97 12.68
N VAL A 16 -6.21 -8.15 13.76
CA VAL A 16 -4.78 -8.50 13.69
C VAL A 16 -4.69 -10.01 13.58
N GLU A 17 -4.15 -10.50 12.48
CA GLU A 17 -4.06 -11.94 12.23
C GLU A 17 -2.81 -12.32 11.44
N GLU A 18 -2.45 -13.60 11.50
CA GLU A 18 -1.45 -14.20 10.63
C GLU A 18 -2.15 -14.93 9.48
N PHE A 19 -1.68 -14.72 8.27
CA PHE A 19 -2.24 -15.36 7.07
C PHE A 19 -1.15 -15.63 6.04
N GLU A 20 -1.46 -16.48 5.07
CA GLU A 20 -0.54 -16.81 3.98
C GLU A 20 -0.70 -15.83 2.81
N LEU A 21 0.43 -15.26 2.38
CA LEU A 21 0.52 -14.59 1.09
C LEU A 21 0.71 -15.63 -0.03
N PRO A 22 0.04 -15.47 -1.17
CA PRO A 22 0.31 -16.31 -2.34
C PRO A 22 1.75 -16.10 -2.86
N GLU A 23 2.20 -16.97 -3.74
CA GLU A 23 3.41 -16.71 -4.54
C GLU A 23 3.16 -15.52 -5.46
N ILE A 24 4.17 -14.64 -5.56
CA ILE A 24 4.07 -13.49 -6.46
C ILE A 24 4.05 -13.94 -7.92
N LYS A 25 3.32 -13.21 -8.74
CA LYS A 25 3.33 -13.36 -10.20
C LYS A 25 4.56 -12.69 -10.81
N ASP A 26 4.74 -12.91 -12.11
CA ASP A 26 5.84 -12.31 -12.86
C ASP A 26 5.82 -10.78 -12.91
N ASP A 27 4.67 -10.18 -12.67
CA ASP A 27 4.44 -8.74 -12.70
C ASP A 27 4.21 -8.12 -11.30
N GLU A 28 4.47 -8.86 -10.22
CA GLU A 28 4.30 -8.41 -8.84
C GLU A 28 5.64 -8.31 -8.11
N ILE A 29 5.65 -7.57 -7.00
CA ILE A 29 6.82 -7.43 -6.12
C ILE A 29 6.41 -7.77 -4.69
N LEU A 30 7.16 -8.66 -4.02
CA LEU A 30 7.04 -8.93 -2.60
C LEU A 30 7.89 -7.93 -1.82
N VAL A 31 7.33 -7.32 -0.80
CA VAL A 31 8.02 -6.36 0.07
C VAL A 31 7.86 -6.70 1.54
N GLU A 32 8.84 -6.26 2.33
CA GLU A 32 8.80 -6.20 3.79
C GLU A 32 8.52 -4.75 4.20
N ASN A 33 7.46 -4.53 4.98
CA ASN A 33 7.18 -3.20 5.52
C ASN A 33 7.98 -2.97 6.80
N ILE A 34 8.64 -1.81 6.88
CA ILE A 34 9.41 -1.40 8.06
C ILE A 34 8.75 -0.21 8.77
N SER A 35 8.09 0.66 8.01
CA SER A 35 7.39 1.83 8.55
C SER A 35 6.10 2.07 7.79
N ASP A 36 5.03 2.36 8.51
CA ASP A 36 3.78 2.93 7.98
C ASP A 36 3.35 4.09 8.88
N SER A 37 2.78 5.12 8.32
CA SER A 37 2.22 6.22 9.09
C SER A 37 0.71 6.12 9.22
N VAL A 38 0.17 6.60 10.33
CA VAL A 38 -1.27 6.47 10.62
C VAL A 38 -2.03 7.66 10.06
N CYS A 39 -2.84 7.41 9.04
CA CYS A 39 -3.66 8.42 8.38
C CYS A 39 -5.13 8.39 8.83
N MET A 40 -5.72 9.56 9.02
CA MET A 40 -7.17 9.68 9.30
C MET A 40 -8.04 9.14 8.16
N SER A 41 -7.53 9.05 6.96
CA SER A 41 -8.25 8.43 5.83
C SER A 41 -8.38 6.90 5.98
N THR A 42 -7.40 6.23 6.59
CA THR A 42 -7.51 4.82 6.99
C THR A 42 -8.61 4.64 8.05
N TYR A 43 -8.65 5.52 9.06
CA TYR A 43 -9.73 5.53 10.04
C TYR A 43 -11.10 5.72 9.37
N LYS A 44 -11.19 6.65 8.40
CA LYS A 44 -12.43 6.85 7.62
C LYS A 44 -12.85 5.59 6.85
N ALA A 45 -11.91 4.87 6.25
CA ALA A 45 -12.20 3.61 5.60
C ALA A 45 -12.73 2.55 6.58
N ALA A 46 -12.13 2.47 7.78
CA ALA A 46 -12.55 1.54 8.82
C ALA A 46 -13.98 1.78 9.32
N ILE A 47 -14.38 3.04 9.55
CA ILE A 47 -15.74 3.36 10.01
C ILE A 47 -16.82 3.27 8.93
N LEU A 48 -16.45 3.36 7.64
CA LEU A 48 -17.36 3.26 6.51
C LEU A 48 -17.44 1.82 5.95
N GLY A 49 -16.37 1.04 6.07
CA GLY A 49 -16.29 -0.28 5.48
C GLY A 49 -16.59 -0.24 3.98
N LYS A 50 -17.43 -1.13 3.48
CA LYS A 50 -17.84 -1.21 2.06
C LYS A 50 -18.62 0.00 1.52
N GLU A 51 -18.99 0.96 2.38
CA GLU A 51 -19.55 2.24 1.94
C GLU A 51 -18.45 3.21 1.50
N HIS A 52 -17.20 2.98 1.89
CA HIS A 52 -16.07 3.76 1.39
C HIS A 52 -15.79 3.41 -0.07
N LYS A 53 -15.63 4.44 -0.93
CA LYS A 53 -15.53 4.26 -2.39
C LYS A 53 -14.30 3.51 -2.89
N ARG A 54 -13.25 3.39 -2.08
CA ARG A 54 -12.04 2.62 -2.41
C ARG A 54 -12.08 1.19 -1.88
N VAL A 55 -12.99 0.88 -0.96
CA VAL A 55 -13.10 -0.44 -0.35
C VAL A 55 -13.96 -1.36 -1.21
N PRO A 56 -13.49 -2.58 -1.51
CA PRO A 56 -14.25 -3.57 -2.26
C PRO A 56 -15.58 -3.91 -1.58
N LYS A 57 -16.61 -4.18 -2.37
CA LYS A 57 -17.95 -4.49 -1.84
C LYS A 57 -18.03 -5.87 -1.18
N ASP A 58 -17.10 -6.73 -1.49
CA ASP A 58 -16.92 -8.09 -0.97
C ASP A 58 -15.82 -8.19 0.11
N VAL A 59 -15.49 -7.08 0.75
CA VAL A 59 -14.43 -7.01 1.78
C VAL A 59 -14.66 -7.95 2.97
N ASP A 60 -15.90 -8.33 3.23
CA ASP A 60 -16.31 -9.30 4.26
C ASP A 60 -15.89 -10.74 3.91
N ILE A 61 -15.76 -11.06 2.62
CA ILE A 61 -15.31 -12.37 2.10
C ILE A 61 -13.82 -12.31 1.73
N ASN A 62 -13.39 -11.20 1.11
CA ASN A 62 -12.04 -10.94 0.64
C ASN A 62 -11.42 -9.77 1.41
N PRO A 63 -11.02 -9.97 2.69
CA PRO A 63 -10.52 -8.88 3.53
C PRO A 63 -9.21 -8.29 3.00
N ILE A 64 -9.07 -6.99 3.14
CA ILE A 64 -7.93 -6.22 2.63
C ILE A 64 -6.95 -5.87 3.74
N ILE A 65 -5.66 -5.74 3.41
CA ILE A 65 -4.66 -5.13 4.28
C ILE A 65 -4.86 -3.61 4.21
N ILE A 66 -4.93 -2.95 5.37
CA ILE A 66 -5.02 -1.49 5.47
C ILE A 66 -3.63 -0.84 5.61
N GLY A 67 -3.58 0.51 5.69
CA GLY A 67 -2.32 1.28 5.71
C GLY A 67 -1.83 1.61 4.29
N HIS A 68 -1.59 2.88 4.01
CA HIS A 68 -1.28 3.34 2.65
C HIS A 68 -0.10 4.31 2.56
N GLU A 69 0.58 4.56 3.67
CA GLU A 69 1.72 5.48 3.80
C GLU A 69 2.96 4.70 4.24
N PHE A 70 3.34 3.66 3.50
CA PHE A 70 4.33 2.69 3.96
C PHE A 70 5.61 2.66 3.13
N SER A 71 6.65 2.18 3.76
CA SER A 71 7.98 2.00 3.21
C SER A 71 8.66 0.75 3.79
N GLY A 72 9.67 0.26 3.12
CA GLY A 72 10.37 -0.93 3.55
C GLY A 72 11.42 -1.41 2.55
N ASN A 73 11.61 -2.72 2.49
CA ASN A 73 12.58 -3.37 1.63
C ASN A 73 11.89 -4.24 0.57
N ILE A 74 12.44 -4.26 -0.63
CA ILE A 74 12.05 -5.20 -1.68
C ILE A 74 12.65 -6.56 -1.35
N VAL A 75 11.81 -7.57 -1.24
CA VAL A 75 12.19 -8.95 -0.88
C VAL A 75 12.35 -9.84 -2.11
N LYS A 76 11.41 -9.74 -3.05
CA LYS A 76 11.43 -10.53 -4.29
C LYS A 76 10.79 -9.75 -5.43
N VAL A 77 11.38 -9.80 -6.60
CA VAL A 77 10.92 -9.07 -7.81
C VAL A 77 10.48 -10.06 -8.86
N GLY A 78 9.27 -9.89 -9.37
CA GLY A 78 8.75 -10.62 -10.53
C GLY A 78 9.56 -10.32 -11.79
N SER A 79 9.60 -11.25 -12.74
CA SER A 79 10.48 -11.21 -13.91
C SER A 79 10.31 -9.94 -14.74
N LYS A 80 9.11 -9.39 -14.83
CA LYS A 80 8.77 -8.16 -15.57
C LYS A 80 9.51 -6.92 -15.06
N TRP A 81 9.81 -6.84 -13.75
CA TRP A 81 10.30 -5.62 -13.12
C TRP A 81 11.77 -5.66 -12.70
N LYS A 82 12.50 -6.74 -12.97
CA LYS A 82 13.90 -6.96 -12.55
C LYS A 82 14.91 -5.93 -13.09
N GLU A 83 14.59 -5.27 -14.17
CA GLU A 83 15.45 -4.20 -14.71
C GLU A 83 15.33 -2.88 -13.95
N GLN A 84 14.16 -2.64 -13.31
CA GLN A 84 13.87 -1.39 -12.62
C GLN A 84 14.05 -1.49 -11.09
N PHE A 85 13.82 -2.67 -10.51
CA PHE A 85 13.86 -2.90 -9.07
C PHE A 85 14.75 -4.09 -8.73
N LYS A 86 15.41 -4.01 -7.57
CA LYS A 86 16.31 -5.08 -7.08
C LYS A 86 15.94 -5.47 -5.66
N GLU A 87 16.12 -6.74 -5.35
CA GLU A 87 15.99 -7.28 -4.00
C GLU A 87 16.97 -6.56 -3.06
N GLY A 88 16.50 -6.20 -1.86
CA GLY A 88 17.25 -5.43 -0.87
C GLY A 88 17.18 -3.91 -1.04
N GLU A 89 16.64 -3.37 -2.13
CA GLU A 89 16.43 -1.93 -2.27
C GLU A 89 15.28 -1.46 -1.36
N LYS A 90 15.44 -0.23 -0.83
CA LYS A 90 14.38 0.43 -0.07
C LYS A 90 13.36 1.07 -1.00
N PHE A 91 12.11 1.11 -0.57
CA PHE A 91 11.02 1.74 -1.32
C PHE A 91 10.19 2.69 -0.47
N ALA A 92 9.50 3.60 -1.14
CA ALA A 92 8.34 4.36 -0.68
C ALA A 92 7.19 4.14 -1.66
N ILE A 93 5.94 4.32 -1.20
CA ILE A 93 4.77 4.12 -2.05
C ILE A 93 4.00 5.42 -2.27
N GLN A 94 3.50 5.60 -3.50
CA GLN A 94 2.45 6.57 -3.82
C GLN A 94 1.12 5.80 -4.02
N PRO A 95 0.15 5.92 -3.09
CA PRO A 95 -1.05 5.10 -3.14
C PRO A 95 -2.14 5.61 -4.09
N ALA A 96 -2.08 6.85 -4.56
CA ALA A 96 -3.10 7.44 -5.42
C ALA A 96 -2.92 7.04 -6.90
N LEU A 97 -3.35 5.83 -7.25
CA LEU A 97 -3.07 5.25 -8.56
C LEU A 97 -3.90 5.85 -9.71
N ASN A 98 -5.20 6.07 -9.52
CA ASN A 98 -6.15 6.42 -10.60
C ASN A 98 -6.07 5.49 -11.83
N TYR A 99 -5.81 4.20 -11.60
CA TYR A 99 -5.57 3.21 -12.63
C TYR A 99 -6.82 2.94 -13.45
N LYS A 100 -6.78 3.25 -14.76
CA LYS A 100 -7.89 3.03 -15.71
C LYS A 100 -9.24 3.60 -15.23
N GLY A 101 -9.21 4.73 -14.54
CA GLY A 101 -10.41 5.40 -14.01
C GLY A 101 -10.99 4.73 -12.75
N THR A 102 -10.34 3.73 -12.17
CA THR A 102 -10.71 3.16 -10.88
C THR A 102 -10.21 4.02 -9.73
N MET A 103 -10.81 3.82 -8.56
CA MET A 103 -10.31 4.42 -7.33
C MET A 103 -9.43 3.46 -6.51
N TRP A 104 -8.97 2.39 -7.10
CA TRP A 104 -8.15 1.38 -6.43
C TRP A 104 -6.84 1.96 -5.91
N SER A 105 -6.47 1.53 -4.72
CA SER A 105 -5.34 2.11 -3.99
C SER A 105 -4.79 1.09 -2.99
N PRO A 106 -3.45 0.95 -2.89
CA PRO A 106 -2.80 0.25 -1.78
C PRO A 106 -3.38 0.66 -0.43
N GLY A 107 -3.58 -0.29 0.47
CA GLY A 107 -4.15 -0.06 1.79
C GLY A 107 -5.65 0.22 1.85
N TYR A 108 -6.36 0.12 0.72
CA TYR A 108 -7.82 0.29 0.63
C TYR A 108 -8.53 -0.74 -0.24
N SER A 109 -7.87 -1.27 -1.26
CA SER A 109 -8.56 -2.01 -2.32
C SER A 109 -8.02 -3.40 -2.54
N TYR A 110 -6.85 -3.72 -2.01
CA TYR A 110 -6.13 -4.95 -2.30
C TYR A 110 -6.10 -5.89 -1.10
N MET A 111 -6.37 -7.16 -1.36
CA MET A 111 -6.31 -8.22 -0.35
C MET A 111 -4.91 -8.39 0.26
N TYR A 112 -3.87 -8.15 -0.54
CA TYR A 112 -2.48 -8.43 -0.19
C TYR A 112 -1.55 -7.23 -0.32
N CYS A 113 -2.08 -6.00 -0.47
CA CYS A 113 -1.26 -4.78 -0.56
C CYS A 113 -1.75 -3.71 0.40
N GLY A 114 -0.94 -3.44 1.43
CA GLY A 114 -1.15 -2.41 2.45
C GLY A 114 -0.03 -2.41 3.47
N GLY A 115 0.13 -1.28 4.16
CA GLY A 115 1.26 -1.02 5.04
C GLY A 115 1.18 -1.68 6.41
N ASP A 116 -0.04 -1.90 6.93
CA ASP A 116 -0.25 -2.50 8.25
C ASP A 116 -0.06 -4.03 8.24
N ALA A 117 1.02 -4.49 7.59
CA ALA A 117 1.42 -5.90 7.56
C ALA A 117 2.95 -6.02 7.50
N THR A 118 3.50 -7.12 8.02
CA THR A 118 4.96 -7.36 7.98
C THR A 118 5.46 -7.55 6.55
N TYR A 119 4.70 -8.26 5.72
CA TYR A 119 4.97 -8.47 4.30
C TYR A 119 3.70 -8.23 3.50
N ASN A 120 3.84 -7.70 2.29
CA ASN A 120 2.74 -7.53 1.36
C ASN A 120 3.21 -7.67 -0.10
N ILE A 121 2.26 -7.76 -1.03
CA ILE A 121 2.52 -7.92 -2.46
C ILE A 121 2.08 -6.65 -3.17
N ILE A 122 3.03 -5.96 -3.79
CA ILE A 122 2.76 -4.77 -4.61
C ILE A 122 2.24 -5.23 -5.97
N PRO A 123 1.01 -4.84 -6.37
CA PRO A 123 0.43 -5.24 -7.64
C PRO A 123 1.02 -4.46 -8.81
N ASN A 124 0.96 -5.06 -10.00
CA ASN A 124 1.56 -4.55 -11.23
C ASN A 124 1.27 -3.08 -11.55
N GLU A 125 0.03 -2.65 -11.36
CA GLU A 125 -0.39 -1.27 -11.67
C GLU A 125 0.33 -0.19 -10.86
N VAL A 126 0.83 -0.52 -9.67
CA VAL A 126 1.64 0.40 -8.86
C VAL A 126 2.95 0.72 -9.58
N MET A 127 3.61 -0.30 -10.13
CA MET A 127 4.85 -0.11 -10.89
C MET A 127 4.58 0.49 -12.27
N GLU A 128 3.53 0.06 -12.99
CA GLU A 128 3.17 0.65 -14.30
C GLU A 128 2.93 2.15 -14.23
N LEU A 129 2.41 2.64 -13.11
CA LEU A 129 2.17 4.07 -12.89
C LEU A 129 3.37 4.81 -12.27
N GLY A 130 4.49 4.12 -12.04
CA GLY A 130 5.66 4.71 -11.38
C GLY A 130 5.40 5.09 -9.92
N CYS A 131 4.46 4.39 -9.27
CA CYS A 131 4.02 4.67 -7.90
C CYS A 131 4.77 3.86 -6.82
N LEU A 132 5.63 2.92 -7.22
CA LEU A 132 6.66 2.34 -6.36
C LEU A 132 7.95 3.10 -6.57
N LEU A 133 8.42 3.81 -5.55
CA LEU A 133 9.54 4.73 -5.64
C LEU A 133 10.77 4.12 -4.97
N ASN A 134 11.91 4.08 -5.67
CA ASN A 134 13.19 3.72 -5.06
C ASN A 134 13.61 4.80 -4.05
N TYR A 135 13.70 4.44 -2.78
CA TYR A 135 14.09 5.34 -1.71
C TYR A 135 15.59 5.24 -1.43
N LYS A 136 16.29 6.39 -1.44
CA LYS A 136 17.75 6.48 -1.26
C LYS A 136 18.18 6.99 0.11
N GLY A 137 17.22 7.42 0.95
CA GLY A 137 17.48 7.92 2.30
C GLY A 137 17.82 6.81 3.30
N GLU A 138 18.15 7.22 4.53
CA GLU A 138 18.55 6.28 5.57
C GLU A 138 17.36 5.74 6.37
N ALA A 139 16.44 6.61 6.77
CA ALA A 139 15.37 6.30 7.70
C ALA A 139 14.05 5.95 7.01
N TYR A 140 13.49 4.79 7.29
CA TYR A 140 12.23 4.33 6.69
C TYR A 140 11.03 5.20 7.05
N TYR A 141 11.01 5.80 8.25
CA TYR A 141 9.92 6.70 8.64
C TYR A 141 9.86 7.96 7.77
N GLU A 142 10.98 8.46 7.25
CA GLU A 142 10.98 9.56 6.29
C GLU A 142 10.33 9.16 4.98
N ALA A 143 10.58 7.94 4.53
CA ALA A 143 9.99 7.39 3.32
C ALA A 143 8.47 7.17 3.47
N SER A 144 7.99 6.71 4.64
CA SER A 144 6.56 6.58 4.90
C SER A 144 5.84 7.93 5.02
N LEU A 145 6.54 8.99 5.42
CA LEU A 145 6.01 10.35 5.47
C LEU A 145 6.03 11.09 4.12
N ALA A 146 6.56 10.49 3.06
CA ALA A 146 6.61 11.11 1.73
C ALA A 146 5.20 11.36 1.16
N GLU A 147 4.25 10.45 1.37
CA GLU A 147 2.85 10.62 0.95
C GLU A 147 2.17 11.78 1.68
N PRO A 148 2.11 11.83 3.03
CA PRO A 148 1.52 12.97 3.74
C PRO A 148 2.17 14.30 3.37
N MET A 149 3.50 14.34 3.19
CA MET A 149 4.19 15.54 2.75
C MET A 149 3.76 15.98 1.34
N SER A 150 3.56 15.06 0.42
CA SER A 150 3.08 15.36 -0.93
C SER A 150 1.68 15.97 -0.91
N CYS A 151 0.81 15.53 0.00
CA CYS A 151 -0.51 16.11 0.20
C CYS A 151 -0.44 17.57 0.70
N ILE A 152 0.48 17.86 1.65
CA ILE A 152 0.71 19.20 2.16
C ILE A 152 1.23 20.12 1.05
N ILE A 153 2.24 19.70 0.31
CA ILE A 153 2.82 20.47 -0.81
C ILE A 153 1.74 20.75 -1.87
N GLY A 154 0.95 19.73 -2.23
CA GLY A 154 -0.16 19.89 -3.17
C GLY A 154 -1.22 20.89 -2.70
N ALA A 155 -1.56 20.88 -1.40
CA ALA A 155 -2.50 21.84 -0.83
C ALA A 155 -1.95 23.28 -0.88
N PHE A 156 -0.67 23.49 -0.55
CA PHE A 156 -0.04 24.81 -0.68
C PHE A 156 -0.05 25.31 -2.12
N HIS A 157 0.28 24.47 -3.10
CA HIS A 157 0.23 24.85 -4.52
C HIS A 157 -1.19 25.23 -4.97
N ALA A 158 -2.20 24.51 -4.48
CA ALA A 158 -3.60 24.80 -4.80
C ALA A 158 -4.09 26.13 -4.20
N CYS A 159 -3.48 26.64 -3.12
CA CYS A 159 -3.87 27.90 -2.49
C CYS A 159 -3.38 29.16 -3.25
N TYR A 160 -2.54 29.02 -4.26
CA TYR A 160 -1.99 30.14 -5.04
C TYR A 160 -2.73 30.43 -6.35
N HIS A 161 -3.92 29.85 -6.55
CA HIS A 161 -4.71 30.04 -7.76
C HIS A 161 -6.10 30.58 -7.48
#